data_8e4104fadf7a81c19979aec303712bf7
#
_entry.id   8e4104fadf7a81c19979aec303712bf7
#
_cell.length_a   1.000
_cell.length_b   1.000
_cell.length_c   1.000
_cell.angle_alpha   90.00
_cell.angle_beta   90.00
_cell.angle_gamma   90.00
#
_symmetry.space_group_name_H-M   'P 1'
#
loop_
_entity.id
_entity.type
_entity.pdbx_description
1 polymer ?
#
loop_
_entity_poly.entity_id
_entity_poly.type
_entity_poly.pdbx_seq_one_letter_code
_entity_poly.pdbx_strand_id
1 'polypeptide(L)'
;MNQHLLGNPKLTVTHVNEVKAGINHIVVDSVQYGNQEMIMEKDVTVEMRDGEKLYINIFRPNKDGKFPVVMSADTYGKDNKPKITNMGALWPTLGTIPTSSFTPEESPDPGFWVPNDYVVVKVALRGSDKSKGVLSPWSKREAEDYYEVIEWAANQSWSNGNIGTNGVSYLAVTQWWVASLNPPHLKAMIPWEGLNDMYREVAFHGGIPDTGFYRFWTQGIFARWTDNPNIEDLIQAQQEHPLFDDFWKQRQVPLSQIKTPLLTCASWSTQGLHNRGSFEGFKQAASEEKWLYVHGRKEWESYYARENLERQKSFFDFYLKEENNDWKDTPHVIYEVRDQFYKGEFKSASAFPLPNAEYTPLYLNAENHTLNHAKISSSHVAQYDSEDKQQDVSFKYTFDKDTELVGNMNLKLWVSTKDSDDMDLFAGIKKLDRRGNEVNFPDFNHIENGQVATGWLRVSHRELDQEKSSIAQPWHKHETELKLSQDEIVPVEIELLPSGTLFKQGETLEVVVKGSEIVIGNSTPGMKTRYEHEETVNKGMHMIYTGGKYDSQLIIPIVN
;
A
#
# COMPACT_ATOMS: atom_id res chain seq x y z
N MET A 1 -17.62 19.69 12.22
CA MET A 1 -16.63 19.27 13.20
C MET A 1 -17.34 18.95 14.52
N ASN A 2 -17.96 17.80 14.65
CA ASN A 2 -18.41 17.25 15.90
C ASN A 2 -18.33 15.74 15.76
N GLN A 3 -17.22 15.19 16.23
CA GLN A 3 -17.04 13.78 16.45
C GLN A 3 -18.00 13.37 17.58
N HIS A 4 -19.06 12.69 17.23
CA HIS A 4 -19.70 11.80 18.17
C HIS A 4 -18.76 10.59 18.36
N LEU A 5 -17.79 10.75 19.25
CA LEU A 5 -17.05 9.66 19.85
C LEU A 5 -18.09 8.75 20.49
N LEU A 6 -18.32 7.61 19.89
CA LEU A 6 -19.00 6.50 20.55
C LEU A 6 -18.12 6.16 21.75
N GLY A 7 -18.60 6.54 22.96
CA GLY A 7 -17.93 6.19 24.20
C GLY A 7 -17.69 4.68 24.20
N ASN A 8 -16.51 4.25 24.65
CA ASN A 8 -16.13 2.84 24.71
C ASN A 8 -17.25 2.07 25.46
N PRO A 9 -18.10 1.31 24.75
CA PRO A 9 -19.17 0.59 25.40
C PRO A 9 -18.56 -0.46 26.32
N LYS A 10 -19.15 -0.64 27.51
CA LYS A 10 -18.70 -1.66 28.45
C LYS A 10 -18.83 -3.04 27.81
N LEU A 11 -17.72 -3.74 27.77
CA LEU A 11 -17.65 -5.12 27.32
C LEU A 11 -18.09 -6.03 28.46
N THR A 12 -19.11 -6.85 28.23
CA THR A 12 -19.46 -7.97 29.12
C THR A 12 -19.36 -9.27 28.33
N VAL A 13 -18.52 -10.19 28.82
CA VAL A 13 -18.37 -11.52 28.24
C VAL A 13 -19.09 -12.50 29.19
N THR A 14 -20.05 -13.25 28.66
CA THR A 14 -20.71 -14.32 29.36
C THR A 14 -20.36 -15.64 28.68
N HIS A 15 -19.73 -16.55 29.40
CA HIS A 15 -19.44 -17.88 28.90
C HIS A 15 -20.77 -18.67 28.76
N VAL A 16 -21.11 -19.07 27.52
CA VAL A 16 -22.38 -19.68 27.20
C VAL A 16 -22.25 -21.20 27.08
N ASN A 17 -21.16 -21.67 26.48
CA ASN A 17 -20.98 -23.10 26.25
C ASN A 17 -19.54 -23.48 25.93
N GLU A 18 -19.11 -24.64 26.41
CA GLU A 18 -17.90 -25.31 26.00
C GLU A 18 -18.29 -26.52 25.14
N VAL A 19 -18.06 -26.42 23.83
CA VAL A 19 -18.37 -27.52 22.92
C VAL A 19 -17.09 -28.32 22.68
N LYS A 20 -17.08 -29.57 23.12
CA LYS A 20 -16.05 -30.54 22.78
C LYS A 20 -16.36 -31.15 21.42
N ALA A 21 -15.76 -30.64 20.36
CA ALA A 21 -15.77 -31.25 19.04
C ALA A 21 -14.43 -31.97 18.84
N GLY A 22 -14.36 -33.26 19.14
CA GLY A 22 -13.13 -34.04 18.97
C GLY A 22 -12.02 -33.63 19.94
N ILE A 23 -10.84 -33.31 19.43
CA ILE A 23 -9.65 -32.90 20.21
C ILE A 23 -9.67 -31.39 20.55
N ASN A 24 -10.58 -30.61 19.96
CA ASN A 24 -10.63 -29.17 20.06
C ASN A 24 -11.76 -28.71 21.00
N HIS A 25 -11.40 -27.79 21.89
CA HIS A 25 -12.37 -27.05 22.68
C HIS A 25 -12.76 -25.79 21.91
N ILE A 26 -14.00 -25.71 21.44
CA ILE A 26 -14.58 -24.47 20.93
C ILE A 26 -15.21 -23.75 22.10
N VAL A 27 -14.66 -22.59 22.44
CA VAL A 27 -15.26 -21.72 23.47
C VAL A 27 -16.27 -20.83 22.74
N VAL A 28 -17.53 -20.94 23.15
CA VAL A 28 -18.61 -20.08 22.62
C VAL A 28 -18.99 -19.10 23.72
N ASP A 29 -18.71 -17.85 23.49
CA ASP A 29 -19.01 -16.75 24.39
C ASP A 29 -20.14 -15.89 23.81
N SER A 30 -21.11 -15.51 24.62
CA SER A 30 -22.02 -14.40 24.36
C SER A 30 -21.30 -13.13 24.78
N VAL A 31 -21.13 -12.22 23.84
CA VAL A 31 -20.40 -10.99 24.03
C VAL A 31 -21.35 -9.82 23.86
N GLN A 32 -21.49 -9.02 24.89
CA GLN A 32 -22.29 -7.81 24.84
C GLN A 32 -21.39 -6.60 24.58
N TYR A 33 -21.61 -5.92 23.44
CA TYR A 33 -20.95 -4.70 23.07
C TYR A 33 -21.99 -3.58 22.97
N GLY A 34 -22.03 -2.70 23.97
CA GLY A 34 -23.12 -1.76 24.13
C GLY A 34 -24.45 -2.49 24.41
N ASN A 35 -25.45 -2.24 23.57
CA ASN A 35 -26.76 -2.89 23.61
C ASN A 35 -26.89 -4.08 22.66
N GLN A 36 -25.79 -4.53 22.07
CA GLN A 36 -25.78 -5.58 21.07
C GLN A 36 -25.08 -6.83 21.60
N GLU A 37 -25.69 -7.98 21.38
CA GLU A 37 -25.16 -9.27 21.74
C GLU A 37 -24.72 -10.01 20.49
N MET A 38 -23.52 -10.59 20.52
CA MET A 38 -22.97 -11.41 19.45
C MET A 38 -22.45 -12.74 20.00
N ILE A 39 -22.37 -13.75 19.16
CA ILE A 39 -21.70 -15.01 19.47
C ILE A 39 -20.26 -14.93 18.96
N MET A 40 -19.31 -15.26 19.81
CA MET A 40 -17.90 -15.45 19.47
C MET A 40 -17.55 -16.93 19.57
N GLU A 41 -17.13 -17.53 18.46
CA GLU A 41 -16.57 -18.88 18.42
C GLU A 41 -15.05 -18.77 18.23
N LYS A 42 -14.31 -19.16 19.25
CA LYS A 42 -12.87 -18.99 19.31
C LYS A 42 -12.14 -20.28 18.99
N ASP A 43 -11.02 -20.16 18.26
CA ASP A 43 -10.13 -21.29 17.94
C ASP A 43 -10.81 -22.43 17.16
N VAL A 44 -11.75 -22.08 16.29
CA VAL A 44 -12.36 -23.05 15.38
C VAL A 44 -11.28 -23.51 14.38
N THR A 45 -11.21 -24.82 14.15
CA THR A 45 -10.23 -25.40 13.23
C THR A 45 -10.83 -25.68 11.88
N VAL A 46 -10.09 -25.32 10.83
CA VAL A 46 -10.38 -25.69 9.46
C VAL A 46 -9.22 -26.53 8.93
N GLU A 47 -9.52 -27.75 8.49
CA GLU A 47 -8.52 -28.66 7.94
C GLU A 47 -8.32 -28.39 6.45
N MET A 48 -7.05 -28.16 6.09
CA MET A 48 -6.64 -27.93 4.71
C MET A 48 -6.47 -29.26 3.94
N ARG A 49 -6.45 -29.22 2.63
CA ARG A 49 -6.32 -30.41 1.74
C ARG A 49 -5.11 -31.29 2.03
N ASP A 50 -4.07 -30.74 2.65
CA ASP A 50 -2.86 -31.47 3.03
C ASP A 50 -2.89 -31.99 4.47
N GLY A 51 -4.01 -31.81 5.17
CA GLY A 51 -4.22 -32.24 6.56
C GLY A 51 -3.72 -31.24 7.60
N GLU A 52 -3.11 -30.10 7.18
CA GLU A 52 -2.75 -29.05 8.12
C GLU A 52 -4.01 -28.33 8.63
N LYS A 53 -3.95 -27.77 9.84
CA LYS A 53 -5.10 -27.12 10.47
C LYS A 53 -4.82 -25.65 10.70
N LEU A 54 -5.69 -24.81 10.15
CA LEU A 54 -5.74 -23.40 10.47
C LEU A 54 -6.74 -23.12 11.59
N TYR A 55 -6.44 -22.10 12.38
CA TYR A 55 -7.28 -21.63 13.47
C TYR A 55 -7.93 -20.31 13.11
N ILE A 56 -9.24 -20.23 13.34
CA ILE A 56 -10.03 -19.04 13.03
C ILE A 56 -10.86 -18.61 14.22
N ASN A 57 -11.25 -17.33 14.28
CA ASN A 57 -12.28 -16.82 15.18
C ASN A 57 -13.47 -16.36 14.37
N ILE A 58 -14.68 -16.65 14.86
CA ILE A 58 -15.94 -16.28 14.20
C ILE A 58 -16.76 -15.42 15.16
N PHE A 59 -17.20 -14.27 14.66
CA PHE A 59 -18.13 -13.39 15.35
C PHE A 59 -19.41 -13.33 14.53
N ARG A 60 -20.56 -13.63 15.14
CA ARG A 60 -21.83 -13.68 14.42
C ARG A 60 -22.99 -13.11 15.21
N PRO A 61 -24.07 -12.67 14.55
CA PRO A 61 -25.29 -12.24 15.23
C PRO A 61 -25.85 -13.34 16.14
N ASN A 62 -26.28 -12.98 17.36
CA ASN A 62 -26.97 -13.91 18.28
C ASN A 62 -28.47 -13.99 17.94
N LYS A 63 -28.77 -14.46 16.73
CA LYS A 63 -30.14 -14.70 16.25
C LYS A 63 -30.12 -15.75 15.14
N ASP A 64 -31.27 -16.35 14.92
CA ASP A 64 -31.45 -17.29 13.82
C ASP A 64 -31.32 -16.57 12.46
N GLY A 65 -30.73 -17.27 11.49
CA GLY A 65 -30.60 -16.78 10.14
C GLY A 65 -29.32 -17.22 9.47
N LYS A 66 -29.19 -16.82 8.20
CA LYS A 66 -27.97 -16.96 7.41
C LYS A 66 -27.50 -15.59 7.00
N PHE A 67 -26.24 -15.31 7.24
CA PHE A 67 -25.66 -13.98 7.06
C PHE A 67 -24.50 -14.00 6.09
N PRO A 68 -24.26 -12.91 5.35
CA PRO A 68 -23.04 -12.75 4.57
C PRO A 68 -21.82 -12.68 5.50
N VAL A 69 -20.67 -13.05 4.97
CA VAL A 69 -19.40 -13.12 5.73
C VAL A 69 -18.44 -12.05 5.29
N VAL A 70 -17.87 -11.31 6.23
CA VAL A 70 -16.70 -10.44 6.03
C VAL A 70 -15.50 -11.17 6.63
N MET A 71 -14.50 -11.46 5.80
CA MET A 71 -13.35 -12.27 6.19
C MET A 71 -12.03 -11.53 5.99
N SER A 72 -11.11 -11.73 6.93
CA SER A 72 -9.72 -11.31 6.81
C SER A 72 -8.77 -12.44 7.19
N ALA A 73 -7.59 -12.47 6.56
CA ALA A 73 -6.56 -13.46 6.81
C ALA A 73 -5.19 -12.79 6.90
N ASP A 74 -4.44 -13.11 7.94
CA ASP A 74 -3.14 -12.52 8.20
C ASP A 74 -2.22 -13.44 9.02
N THR A 75 -1.00 -12.98 9.22
CA THR A 75 0.03 -13.64 10.03
C THR A 75 0.26 -12.93 11.37
N TYR A 76 -0.44 -11.83 11.63
CA TYR A 76 -0.29 -11.03 12.86
C TYR A 76 -0.97 -11.68 14.07
N GLY A 77 -1.87 -12.63 13.81
CA GLY A 77 -2.59 -13.39 14.82
C GLY A 77 -4.00 -12.86 15.10
N LYS A 78 -4.97 -13.77 14.99
CA LYS A 78 -6.41 -13.52 15.14
C LYS A 78 -6.85 -13.02 16.52
N ASP A 79 -6.01 -13.19 17.54
CA ASP A 79 -6.24 -12.78 18.93
C ASP A 79 -5.43 -11.52 19.33
N ASN A 80 -4.53 -11.08 18.47
CA ASN A 80 -3.71 -9.92 18.77
C ASN A 80 -4.56 -8.66 18.79
N LYS A 81 -4.63 -8.07 19.98
CA LYS A 81 -5.28 -6.76 20.15
C LYS A 81 -4.28 -5.70 19.71
N PRO A 82 -4.62 -4.92 18.70
CA PRO A 82 -3.71 -3.89 18.25
C PRO A 82 -3.47 -2.89 19.36
N LYS A 83 -2.24 -2.48 19.48
CA LYS A 83 -1.89 -1.25 20.17
C LYS A 83 -2.29 -0.02 19.36
N ILE A 84 -3.05 -0.20 18.25
CA ILE A 84 -3.61 0.86 17.39
C ILE A 84 -4.45 1.84 18.20
N THR A 85 -5.18 1.37 19.21
CA THR A 85 -5.89 2.24 20.14
C THR A 85 -4.98 3.18 20.93
N ASN A 86 -3.69 2.88 21.04
CA ASN A 86 -2.68 3.72 21.70
C ASN A 86 -1.81 4.50 20.70
N MET A 87 -2.09 4.43 19.42
CA MET A 87 -1.30 5.11 18.38
C MET A 87 -1.36 6.63 18.49
N GLY A 88 -2.38 7.21 19.14
CA GLY A 88 -2.39 8.63 19.46
C GLY A 88 -1.20 9.10 20.30
N ALA A 89 -0.54 8.20 21.04
CA ALA A 89 0.73 8.52 21.72
C ALA A 89 1.94 8.52 20.76
N LEU A 90 1.86 7.74 19.68
CA LEU A 90 2.89 7.64 18.64
C LEU A 90 2.61 8.63 17.49
N TRP A 91 1.34 8.94 17.22
CA TRP A 91 0.88 9.89 16.20
C TRP A 91 -0.12 10.87 16.79
N PRO A 92 0.36 11.98 17.34
CA PRO A 92 -0.53 12.98 17.97
C PRO A 92 -1.62 13.53 17.03
N THR A 93 -1.41 13.45 15.72
CA THR A 93 -2.35 13.90 14.70
C THR A 93 -3.52 12.94 14.47
N LEU A 94 -3.36 11.65 14.76
CA LEU A 94 -4.41 10.65 14.53
C LEU A 94 -5.47 10.58 15.63
N GLY A 95 -5.13 10.95 16.85
CA GLY A 95 -6.02 10.75 17.98
C GLY A 95 -6.31 9.27 18.26
N THR A 96 -7.48 8.98 18.81
CA THR A 96 -7.92 7.59 19.10
C THR A 96 -8.74 7.06 17.92
N ILE A 97 -8.32 5.93 17.35
CA ILE A 97 -9.11 5.21 16.35
C ILE A 97 -10.20 4.40 17.07
N PRO A 98 -11.49 4.65 16.78
CA PRO A 98 -12.59 4.01 17.50
C PRO A 98 -12.86 2.61 16.95
N THR A 99 -12.20 1.61 17.51
CA THR A 99 -12.46 0.19 17.21
C THR A 99 -12.95 -0.55 18.45
N SER A 100 -13.65 -1.66 18.26
CA SER A 100 -14.02 -2.55 19.38
C SER A 100 -12.79 -3.27 19.93
N SER A 101 -12.90 -3.77 21.16
CA SER A 101 -11.82 -4.55 21.79
C SER A 101 -11.59 -5.93 21.14
N PHE A 102 -12.41 -6.31 20.15
CA PHE A 102 -12.29 -7.56 19.40
C PHE A 102 -11.59 -7.41 18.05
N THR A 103 -11.19 -6.20 17.70
CA THR A 103 -10.58 -5.91 16.41
C THR A 103 -9.09 -6.25 16.49
N PRO A 104 -8.61 -7.30 15.84
CA PRO A 104 -7.17 -7.47 15.59
C PRO A 104 -6.66 -6.38 14.65
N GLU A 105 -5.34 -6.29 14.55
CA GLU A 105 -4.69 -5.29 13.72
C GLU A 105 -5.20 -5.32 12.28
N GLU A 106 -5.52 -4.12 11.72
CA GLU A 106 -5.87 -3.92 10.31
C GLU A 106 -7.10 -4.67 9.79
N SER A 107 -7.87 -5.26 10.70
CA SER A 107 -8.97 -6.14 10.33
C SER A 107 -10.36 -5.51 10.47
N PRO A 108 -11.38 -6.06 9.80
CA PRO A 108 -12.78 -5.66 9.99
C PRO A 108 -13.19 -5.75 11.46
N ASP A 109 -13.79 -4.67 11.98
CA ASP A 109 -14.23 -4.59 13.36
C ASP A 109 -15.54 -5.37 13.58
N PRO A 110 -15.56 -6.45 14.40
CA PRO A 110 -16.79 -7.16 14.74
C PRO A 110 -17.84 -6.25 15.38
N GLY A 111 -17.42 -5.23 16.15
CA GLY A 111 -18.32 -4.26 16.77
C GLY A 111 -19.07 -3.37 15.77
N PHE A 112 -18.58 -3.25 14.55
CA PHE A 112 -19.27 -2.58 13.45
C PHE A 112 -20.06 -3.57 12.58
N TRP A 113 -19.43 -4.67 12.14
CA TRP A 113 -20.01 -5.55 11.13
C TRP A 113 -21.12 -6.47 11.67
N VAL A 114 -20.95 -7.06 12.86
CA VAL A 114 -21.95 -7.99 13.41
C VAL A 114 -23.30 -7.31 13.68
N PRO A 115 -23.35 -6.10 14.25
CA PRO A 115 -24.61 -5.35 14.39
C PRO A 115 -25.30 -5.00 13.05
N ASN A 116 -24.56 -5.01 11.96
CA ASN A 116 -25.07 -4.80 10.61
C ASN A 116 -25.39 -6.11 9.88
N ASP A 117 -25.65 -7.19 10.63
CA ASP A 117 -26.04 -8.48 10.10
C ASP A 117 -25.00 -9.17 9.20
N TYR A 118 -23.74 -9.10 9.62
CA TYR A 118 -22.62 -9.83 9.02
C TYR A 118 -22.01 -10.80 10.02
N VAL A 119 -21.49 -11.90 9.51
CA VAL A 119 -20.53 -12.72 10.24
C VAL A 119 -19.12 -12.19 9.94
N VAL A 120 -18.29 -12.04 10.96
CA VAL A 120 -16.87 -11.68 10.80
C VAL A 120 -16.02 -12.91 11.09
N VAL A 121 -15.15 -13.28 10.15
CA VAL A 121 -14.20 -14.38 10.29
C VAL A 121 -12.77 -13.86 10.23
N LYS A 122 -12.00 -14.20 11.28
CA LYS A 122 -10.57 -13.88 11.40
C LYS A 122 -9.76 -15.14 11.22
N VAL A 123 -8.88 -15.17 10.24
CA VAL A 123 -8.08 -16.34 9.89
C VAL A 123 -6.63 -16.11 10.31
N ALA A 124 -6.08 -16.98 11.17
CA ALA A 124 -4.64 -17.08 11.36
C ALA A 124 -4.07 -17.96 10.25
N LEU A 125 -3.27 -17.39 9.36
CA LEU A 125 -2.66 -18.10 8.25
C LEU A 125 -1.66 -19.15 8.72
N ARG A 126 -1.30 -20.06 7.85
CA ARG A 126 -0.35 -21.15 8.09
C ARG A 126 0.94 -20.63 8.73
N GLY A 127 1.35 -21.28 9.82
CA GLY A 127 2.56 -20.92 10.58
C GLY A 127 2.40 -19.72 11.52
N SER A 128 1.22 -19.10 11.60
CA SER A 128 0.96 -17.99 12.52
C SER A 128 0.01 -18.39 13.65
N ASP A 129 0.11 -17.71 14.80
CA ASP A 129 -0.70 -17.95 15.99
C ASP A 129 -0.70 -19.47 16.36
N LYS A 130 -1.86 -20.11 16.36
CA LYS A 130 -2.02 -21.56 16.63
C LYS A 130 -1.94 -22.40 15.37
N SER A 131 -2.06 -21.81 14.20
CA SER A 131 -1.94 -22.49 12.90
C SER A 131 -0.52 -23.01 12.69
N LYS A 132 -0.40 -24.29 12.37
CA LYS A 132 0.89 -24.96 12.20
C LYS A 132 1.41 -24.85 10.76
N GLY A 133 2.58 -25.40 10.52
CA GLY A 133 3.23 -25.43 9.21
C GLY A 133 4.26 -24.33 9.02
N VAL A 134 4.74 -24.15 7.79
CA VAL A 134 5.75 -23.15 7.43
C VAL A 134 5.05 -21.82 7.13
N LEU A 135 5.51 -20.75 7.75
CA LEU A 135 5.09 -19.40 7.43
C LEU A 135 5.90 -18.92 6.20
N SER A 136 5.21 -18.78 5.08
CA SER A 136 5.78 -18.29 3.82
C SER A 136 4.94 -17.11 3.31
N PRO A 137 5.27 -15.88 3.73
CA PRO A 137 4.47 -14.70 3.42
C PRO A 137 4.37 -14.42 1.92
N TRP A 138 3.17 -13.96 1.51
CA TRP A 138 2.87 -13.60 0.12
C TRP A 138 3.13 -14.72 -0.87
N SER A 139 2.90 -15.95 -0.44
CA SER A 139 3.05 -17.12 -1.27
C SER A 139 1.71 -17.57 -1.85
N LYS A 140 1.79 -18.30 -2.96
CA LYS A 140 0.62 -18.99 -3.52
C LYS A 140 -0.02 -19.95 -2.50
N ARG A 141 0.78 -20.52 -1.58
CA ARG A 141 0.29 -21.44 -0.56
C ARG A 141 -0.66 -20.75 0.41
N GLU A 142 -0.35 -19.53 0.86
CA GLU A 142 -1.28 -18.75 1.68
C GLU A 142 -2.60 -18.51 0.97
N ALA A 143 -2.55 -18.22 -0.34
CA ALA A 143 -3.75 -18.02 -1.13
C ALA A 143 -4.59 -19.30 -1.25
N GLU A 144 -3.95 -20.46 -1.41
CA GLU A 144 -4.63 -21.77 -1.46
C GLU A 144 -5.30 -22.11 -0.12
N ASP A 145 -4.63 -21.85 0.98
CA ASP A 145 -5.20 -22.02 2.32
C ASP A 145 -6.40 -21.07 2.53
N TYR A 146 -6.24 -19.79 2.18
CA TYR A 146 -7.32 -18.82 2.31
C TYR A 146 -8.53 -19.16 1.43
N TYR A 147 -8.30 -19.66 0.22
CA TYR A 147 -9.34 -20.19 -0.66
C TYR A 147 -10.16 -21.28 0.06
N GLU A 148 -9.50 -22.24 0.69
CA GLU A 148 -10.17 -23.34 1.38
C GLU A 148 -11.00 -22.87 2.57
N VAL A 149 -10.50 -21.86 3.31
CA VAL A 149 -11.28 -21.25 4.42
C VAL A 149 -12.50 -20.49 3.89
N ILE A 150 -12.40 -19.79 2.76
CA ILE A 150 -13.55 -19.13 2.11
C ILE A 150 -14.63 -20.16 1.78
N GLU A 151 -14.26 -21.24 1.10
CA GLU A 151 -15.19 -22.30 0.70
C GLU A 151 -15.76 -23.03 1.91
N TRP A 152 -14.97 -23.26 2.96
CA TRP A 152 -15.45 -23.82 4.22
C TRP A 152 -16.50 -22.92 4.87
N ALA A 153 -16.23 -21.61 4.98
CA ALA A 153 -17.13 -20.64 5.60
C ALA A 153 -18.46 -20.50 4.85
N ALA A 154 -18.42 -20.55 3.54
CA ALA A 154 -19.61 -20.48 2.69
C ALA A 154 -20.60 -21.63 2.96
N ASN A 155 -20.09 -22.79 3.38
CA ASN A 155 -20.89 -23.99 3.63
C ASN A 155 -21.37 -24.13 5.09
N GLN A 156 -21.09 -23.15 5.96
CA GLN A 156 -21.55 -23.20 7.34
C GLN A 156 -23.05 -22.87 7.46
N SER A 157 -23.68 -23.41 8.50
CA SER A 157 -25.14 -23.24 8.73
C SER A 157 -25.57 -21.79 8.92
N TRP A 158 -24.69 -20.95 9.44
CA TRP A 158 -24.91 -19.51 9.65
C TRP A 158 -24.59 -18.65 8.42
N SER A 159 -24.00 -19.21 7.39
CA SER A 159 -23.59 -18.49 6.17
C SER A 159 -24.69 -18.49 5.11
N ASN A 160 -24.87 -17.36 4.42
CA ASN A 160 -25.72 -17.28 3.22
C ASN A 160 -25.00 -17.73 1.94
N GLY A 161 -23.70 -18.07 2.05
CA GLY A 161 -22.84 -18.47 0.93
C GLY A 161 -22.12 -17.32 0.23
N ASN A 162 -22.36 -16.07 0.61
CA ASN A 162 -21.69 -14.90 0.03
C ASN A 162 -20.56 -14.42 0.95
N ILE A 163 -19.33 -14.53 0.49
CA ILE A 163 -18.14 -14.15 1.24
C ILE A 163 -17.56 -12.87 0.63
N GLY A 164 -17.27 -11.89 1.49
CA GLY A 164 -16.47 -10.72 1.15
C GLY A 164 -15.16 -10.71 1.93
N THR A 165 -14.07 -10.31 1.29
CA THR A 165 -12.79 -10.12 1.98
C THR A 165 -12.53 -8.63 2.23
N ASN A 166 -11.93 -8.29 3.38
CA ASN A 166 -11.69 -6.91 3.78
C ASN A 166 -10.49 -6.84 4.74
N GLY A 167 -9.75 -5.75 4.70
CA GLY A 167 -8.63 -5.46 5.60
C GLY A 167 -7.57 -4.60 4.94
N VAL A 168 -6.65 -4.12 5.77
CA VAL A 168 -5.58 -3.18 5.41
C VAL A 168 -4.25 -3.92 5.25
N SER A 169 -3.32 -3.37 4.48
CA SER A 169 -1.92 -3.79 4.45
C SER A 169 -1.75 -5.26 4.07
N TYR A 170 -1.18 -6.08 4.94
CA TYR A 170 -1.03 -7.53 4.71
C TYR A 170 -2.38 -8.20 4.40
N LEU A 171 -3.44 -7.78 5.09
CA LEU A 171 -4.79 -8.31 4.89
C LEU A 171 -5.37 -7.90 3.52
N ALA A 172 -4.88 -6.84 2.91
CA ALA A 172 -5.18 -6.49 1.52
C ALA A 172 -4.36 -7.33 0.53
N VAL A 173 -3.08 -7.58 0.84
CA VAL A 173 -2.22 -8.46 0.02
C VAL A 173 -2.82 -9.85 -0.13
N THR A 174 -3.29 -10.44 0.97
CA THR A 174 -3.91 -11.78 0.95
C THR A 174 -5.20 -11.80 0.13
N GLN A 175 -5.94 -10.69 0.06
CA GLN A 175 -7.12 -10.56 -0.79
C GLN A 175 -6.76 -10.60 -2.28
N TRP A 176 -5.73 -9.85 -2.70
CA TRP A 176 -5.25 -9.89 -4.07
C TRP A 176 -4.87 -11.32 -4.49
N TRP A 177 -4.13 -12.01 -3.63
CA TRP A 177 -3.69 -13.38 -3.88
C TRP A 177 -4.86 -14.34 -3.99
N VAL A 178 -5.77 -14.39 -3.02
CA VAL A 178 -6.87 -15.36 -3.04
C VAL A 178 -7.86 -15.06 -4.15
N ALA A 179 -8.13 -13.79 -4.46
CA ALA A 179 -9.02 -13.41 -5.54
C ALA A 179 -8.49 -13.85 -6.92
N SER A 180 -7.15 -13.92 -7.10
CA SER A 180 -6.56 -14.44 -8.34
C SER A 180 -6.85 -15.92 -8.59
N LEU A 181 -7.20 -16.68 -7.54
CA LEU A 181 -7.63 -18.07 -7.62
C LEU A 181 -9.13 -18.24 -7.91
N ASN A 182 -9.90 -17.14 -7.92
CA ASN A 182 -11.33 -17.08 -8.18
C ASN A 182 -12.18 -18.09 -7.36
N PRO A 183 -12.18 -18.03 -6.02
CA PRO A 183 -13.06 -18.88 -5.21
C PRO A 183 -14.52 -18.65 -5.57
N PRO A 184 -15.34 -19.69 -5.79
CA PRO A 184 -16.73 -19.55 -6.23
C PRO A 184 -17.61 -18.71 -5.30
N HIS A 185 -17.31 -18.74 -3.99
CA HIS A 185 -18.09 -18.02 -2.99
C HIS A 185 -17.51 -16.65 -2.62
N LEU A 186 -16.36 -16.25 -3.16
CA LEU A 186 -15.84 -14.90 -3.02
C LEU A 186 -16.60 -13.95 -3.97
N LYS A 187 -17.52 -13.16 -3.41
CA LYS A 187 -18.44 -12.30 -4.17
C LYS A 187 -17.98 -10.85 -4.28
N ALA A 188 -17.15 -10.38 -3.34
CA ALA A 188 -16.63 -9.02 -3.34
C ALA A 188 -15.35 -8.94 -2.51
N MET A 189 -14.49 -7.96 -2.79
CA MET A 189 -13.27 -7.71 -2.04
C MET A 189 -13.03 -6.21 -1.82
N ILE A 190 -12.47 -5.88 -0.64
CA ILE A 190 -12.08 -4.51 -0.28
C ILE A 190 -10.61 -4.51 0.15
N PRO A 191 -9.66 -4.52 -0.77
CA PRO A 191 -8.25 -4.41 -0.46
C PRO A 191 -7.91 -2.94 -0.15
N TRP A 192 -7.68 -2.65 1.13
CA TRP A 192 -7.38 -1.32 1.61
C TRP A 192 -5.88 -1.14 1.78
N GLU A 193 -5.25 -0.38 0.88
CA GLU A 193 -3.80 -0.11 0.90
C GLU A 193 -2.95 -1.40 1.04
N GLY A 194 -2.76 -2.13 -0.05
CA GLY A 194 -1.97 -3.34 -0.11
C GLY A 194 -1.07 -3.39 -1.35
N LEU A 195 0.02 -4.13 -1.23
CA LEU A 195 0.94 -4.39 -2.33
C LEU A 195 0.56 -5.68 -3.09
N ASN A 196 1.10 -5.86 -4.30
CA ASN A 196 0.90 -7.07 -5.10
C ASN A 196 2.16 -7.52 -5.90
N ASP A 197 3.24 -6.76 -5.80
CA ASP A 197 4.57 -7.08 -6.33
C ASP A 197 5.60 -6.90 -5.22
N MET A 198 5.98 -7.99 -4.55
CA MET A 198 6.87 -7.94 -3.40
C MET A 198 8.24 -7.37 -3.74
N TYR A 199 8.74 -7.59 -4.95
CA TYR A 199 10.04 -7.07 -5.38
C TYR A 199 10.01 -5.55 -5.46
N ARG A 200 9.09 -4.98 -6.28
CA ARG A 200 9.08 -3.55 -6.64
C ARG A 200 8.50 -2.64 -5.58
N GLU A 201 7.73 -3.20 -4.64
CA GLU A 201 6.90 -2.40 -3.73
C GLU A 201 7.36 -2.44 -2.29
N VAL A 202 8.24 -3.41 -1.91
CA VAL A 202 8.72 -3.50 -0.53
C VAL A 202 10.14 -4.03 -0.37
N ALA A 203 10.57 -5.05 -1.15
CA ALA A 203 11.91 -5.62 -1.02
C ALA A 203 12.97 -4.74 -1.68
N PHE A 204 12.63 -4.13 -2.81
CA PHE A 204 13.49 -3.24 -3.58
C PHE A 204 12.69 -2.07 -4.13
N HIS A 205 13.27 -0.88 -4.10
CA HIS A 205 12.71 0.28 -4.77
C HIS A 205 13.65 0.68 -5.93
N GLY A 206 13.15 0.60 -7.16
CA GLY A 206 13.97 0.85 -8.34
C GLY A 206 15.23 -0.03 -8.45
N GLY A 207 15.22 -1.23 -7.85
CA GLY A 207 16.38 -2.14 -7.78
C GLY A 207 17.33 -1.88 -6.61
N ILE A 208 17.06 -0.91 -5.75
CA ILE A 208 17.83 -0.63 -4.52
C ILE A 208 17.18 -1.40 -3.37
N PRO A 209 17.91 -2.23 -2.59
CA PRO A 209 17.33 -3.03 -1.52
C PRO A 209 16.82 -2.16 -0.36
N ASP A 210 15.60 -2.42 0.11
CA ASP A 210 15.09 -1.82 1.34
C ASP A 210 15.76 -2.48 2.55
N THR A 211 16.47 -1.66 3.32
CA THR A 211 17.15 -2.03 4.56
C THR A 211 16.39 -1.61 5.81
N GLY A 212 15.28 -0.89 5.63
CA GLY A 212 14.43 -0.36 6.69
C GLY A 212 13.22 -1.23 6.97
N PHE A 213 12.08 -0.85 6.39
CA PHE A 213 10.79 -1.49 6.66
C PHE A 213 10.78 -2.98 6.35
N TYR A 214 11.29 -3.39 5.20
CA TYR A 214 11.31 -4.79 4.80
C TYR A 214 12.02 -5.69 5.82
N ARG A 215 13.21 -5.28 6.27
CA ARG A 215 13.98 -6.02 7.27
C ARG A 215 13.36 -5.95 8.66
N PHE A 216 12.85 -4.77 9.06
CA PHE A 216 12.15 -4.61 10.32
C PHE A 216 10.89 -5.49 10.37
N TRP A 217 10.11 -5.50 9.28
CA TRP A 217 8.88 -6.26 9.20
C TRP A 217 9.15 -7.77 9.20
N THR A 218 10.07 -8.26 8.37
CA THR A 218 10.41 -9.68 8.25
C THR A 218 11.07 -10.26 9.51
N GLN A 219 11.94 -9.52 10.19
CA GLN A 219 12.59 -9.97 11.43
C GLN A 219 11.77 -9.66 12.68
N GLY A 220 11.19 -8.47 12.74
CA GLY A 220 10.61 -7.94 13.96
C GLY A 220 9.16 -8.36 14.18
N ILE A 221 8.37 -8.39 13.12
CA ILE A 221 6.94 -8.71 13.22
C ILE A 221 6.77 -10.23 13.34
N PHE A 222 7.33 -11.00 12.42
CA PHE A 222 7.16 -12.45 12.48
C PHE A 222 7.76 -13.08 13.75
N ALA A 223 8.95 -12.65 14.18
CA ALA A 223 9.56 -13.15 15.40
C ALA A 223 8.78 -12.79 16.68
N ARG A 224 7.93 -11.74 16.65
CA ARG A 224 7.13 -11.32 17.80
C ARG A 224 5.73 -11.91 17.84
N TRP A 225 5.21 -12.34 16.68
CA TRP A 225 3.81 -12.72 16.51
C TRP A 225 3.60 -14.23 16.40
N THR A 226 4.69 -14.99 16.27
CA THR A 226 4.63 -16.45 16.25
C THR A 226 5.83 -17.05 16.98
N ASP A 227 5.58 -18.08 17.79
CA ASP A 227 6.61 -18.94 18.36
C ASP A 227 7.09 -20.02 17.36
N ASN A 228 6.71 -19.90 16.11
CA ASN A 228 7.03 -20.88 15.07
C ASN A 228 8.47 -20.67 14.57
N PRO A 229 9.35 -21.67 14.71
CA PRO A 229 10.70 -21.60 14.16
C PRO A 229 10.75 -21.79 12.63
N ASN A 230 9.64 -22.22 12.01
CA ASN A 230 9.58 -22.53 10.58
C ASN A 230 9.05 -21.33 9.80
N ILE A 231 9.86 -20.28 9.74
CA ILE A 231 9.58 -19.05 8.95
C ILE A 231 10.57 -19.02 7.79
N GLU A 232 10.08 -18.71 6.59
CA GLU A 232 10.94 -18.45 5.44
C GLU A 232 11.82 -17.22 5.68
N ASP A 233 13.13 -17.35 5.46
CA ASP A 233 14.07 -16.24 5.64
C ASP A 233 14.06 -15.32 4.42
N LEU A 234 13.17 -14.34 4.46
CA LEU A 234 13.02 -13.36 3.38
C LEU A 234 14.17 -12.35 3.30
N ILE A 235 14.97 -12.18 4.37
CA ILE A 235 16.16 -11.33 4.34
C ILE A 235 17.28 -12.02 3.59
N GLN A 236 17.51 -13.31 3.87
CA GLN A 236 18.42 -14.11 3.09
C GLN A 236 17.99 -14.13 1.62
N ALA A 237 16.69 -14.30 1.35
CA ALA A 237 16.16 -14.28 0.00
C ALA A 237 16.40 -12.93 -0.72
N GLN A 238 16.27 -11.78 -0.06
CA GLN A 238 16.61 -10.48 -0.64
C GLN A 238 18.09 -10.42 -1.08
N GLN A 239 18.99 -11.01 -0.30
CA GLN A 239 20.42 -11.01 -0.61
C GLN A 239 20.78 -12.00 -1.73
N GLU A 240 20.12 -13.16 -1.79
CA GLU A 240 20.38 -14.22 -2.78
C GLU A 240 19.71 -13.92 -4.13
N HIS A 241 18.64 -13.13 -4.14
CA HIS A 241 17.84 -12.80 -5.31
C HIS A 241 17.77 -11.27 -5.54
N PRO A 242 18.92 -10.61 -5.88
CA PRO A 242 18.93 -9.15 -6.06
C PRO A 242 18.19 -8.68 -7.32
N LEU A 243 17.96 -9.58 -8.28
CA LEU A 243 17.23 -9.34 -9.51
C LEU A 243 15.80 -9.92 -9.45
N PHE A 244 14.92 -9.42 -10.32
CA PHE A 244 13.56 -9.92 -10.46
C PHE A 244 13.56 -11.27 -11.22
N ASP A 245 13.93 -12.32 -10.50
CA ASP A 245 14.02 -13.69 -10.98
C ASP A 245 12.76 -14.52 -10.63
N ASP A 246 12.83 -15.84 -10.79
CA ASP A 246 11.71 -16.75 -10.55
C ASP A 246 11.25 -16.75 -9.08
N PHE A 247 12.13 -16.44 -8.12
CA PHE A 247 11.74 -16.33 -6.72
C PHE A 247 10.72 -15.19 -6.52
N TRP A 248 10.98 -14.01 -7.10
CA TRP A 248 10.10 -12.86 -7.00
C TRP A 248 8.90 -12.96 -7.93
N LYS A 249 9.05 -13.54 -9.13
CA LYS A 249 7.95 -13.78 -10.06
C LYS A 249 6.85 -14.64 -9.45
N GLN A 250 7.21 -15.60 -8.60
CA GLN A 250 6.26 -16.43 -7.86
C GLN A 250 5.55 -15.68 -6.70
N ARG A 251 6.04 -14.48 -6.35
CA ARG A 251 5.49 -13.59 -5.32
C ARG A 251 4.86 -12.32 -5.90
N GLN A 252 4.60 -12.33 -7.19
CA GLN A 252 3.82 -11.32 -7.88
C GLN A 252 2.41 -11.85 -8.13
N VAL A 253 1.41 -11.12 -7.68
CA VAL A 253 0.01 -11.51 -7.87
C VAL A 253 -0.36 -11.46 -9.35
N PRO A 254 -0.96 -12.52 -9.92
CA PRO A 254 -1.46 -12.50 -11.30
C PRO A 254 -2.78 -11.70 -11.39
N LEU A 255 -2.69 -10.38 -11.28
CA LEU A 255 -3.83 -9.45 -11.17
C LEU A 255 -4.85 -9.60 -12.30
N SER A 256 -4.40 -9.91 -13.53
CA SER A 256 -5.28 -10.11 -14.68
C SER A 256 -6.22 -11.32 -14.56
N GLN A 257 -6.03 -12.17 -13.55
CA GLN A 257 -6.93 -13.29 -13.27
C GLN A 257 -8.08 -12.89 -12.32
N ILE A 258 -8.01 -11.74 -11.66
CA ILE A 258 -9.01 -11.29 -10.69
C ILE A 258 -10.25 -10.79 -11.40
N LYS A 259 -11.38 -11.49 -11.17
CA LYS A 259 -12.70 -11.16 -11.74
C LYS A 259 -13.71 -10.73 -10.66
N THR A 260 -13.37 -10.90 -9.41
CA THR A 260 -14.20 -10.52 -8.26
C THR A 260 -14.46 -9.01 -8.27
N PRO A 261 -15.71 -8.55 -8.04
CA PRO A 261 -16.01 -7.15 -7.78
C PRO A 261 -15.13 -6.57 -6.67
N LEU A 262 -14.57 -5.37 -6.88
CA LEU A 262 -13.62 -4.81 -5.92
C LEU A 262 -13.80 -3.31 -5.68
N LEU A 263 -13.66 -2.93 -4.42
CA LEU A 263 -13.46 -1.56 -3.97
C LEU A 263 -12.02 -1.43 -3.45
N THR A 264 -11.11 -0.97 -4.30
CA THR A 264 -9.72 -0.73 -3.92
C THR A 264 -9.58 0.61 -3.22
N CYS A 265 -8.87 0.64 -2.10
CA CYS A 265 -8.39 1.89 -1.52
C CYS A 265 -6.89 2.04 -1.78
N ALA A 266 -6.50 3.22 -2.24
CA ALA A 266 -5.11 3.65 -2.38
C ALA A 266 -4.85 4.93 -1.57
N SER A 267 -3.61 5.19 -1.24
CA SER A 267 -3.22 6.41 -0.54
C SER A 267 -2.05 7.11 -1.23
N TRP A 268 -2.10 8.44 -1.25
CA TRP A 268 -0.94 9.25 -1.62
C TRP A 268 0.15 9.24 -0.54
N SER A 269 -0.19 8.79 0.67
CA SER A 269 0.67 8.87 1.86
C SER A 269 1.50 7.63 2.12
N THR A 270 1.23 6.49 1.47
CA THR A 270 1.95 5.23 1.67
C THR A 270 2.93 4.93 0.55
N GLN A 271 3.64 5.96 0.08
CA GLN A 271 4.68 5.81 -0.93
C GLN A 271 5.83 4.92 -0.41
N GLY A 272 6.34 4.06 -1.28
CA GLY A 272 7.37 3.08 -0.92
C GLY A 272 6.85 1.84 -0.20
N LEU A 273 5.50 1.64 -0.10
CA LEU A 273 4.90 0.39 0.36
C LEU A 273 3.60 0.09 -0.40
N HIS A 274 2.46 0.71 -0.03
CA HIS A 274 1.14 0.31 -0.55
C HIS A 274 0.66 1.13 -1.74
N ASN A 275 1.26 2.32 -1.95
CA ASN A 275 0.80 3.25 -2.99
C ASN A 275 0.79 2.58 -4.37
N ARG A 276 1.94 2.12 -4.86
CA ARG A 276 2.08 1.54 -6.20
C ARG A 276 1.16 0.33 -6.41
N GLY A 277 1.18 -0.64 -5.48
CA GLY A 277 0.42 -1.88 -5.60
C GLY A 277 -1.09 -1.67 -5.63
N SER A 278 -1.61 -0.74 -4.84
CA SER A 278 -3.04 -0.43 -4.85
C SER A 278 -3.50 0.09 -6.21
N PHE A 279 -2.72 0.99 -6.85
CA PHE A 279 -3.05 1.47 -8.19
C PHE A 279 -2.88 0.39 -9.26
N GLU A 280 -1.82 -0.41 -9.19
CA GLU A 280 -1.61 -1.52 -10.13
C GLU A 280 -2.72 -2.57 -9.99
N GLY A 281 -3.14 -2.89 -8.77
CA GLY A 281 -4.25 -3.77 -8.50
C GLY A 281 -5.54 -3.29 -9.18
N PHE A 282 -5.89 -2.02 -9.02
CA PHE A 282 -7.05 -1.44 -9.68
C PHE A 282 -6.93 -1.44 -11.21
N LYS A 283 -5.78 -1.05 -11.75
CA LYS A 283 -5.57 -0.97 -13.21
C LYS A 283 -5.63 -2.34 -13.88
N GLN A 284 -4.94 -3.33 -13.31
CA GLN A 284 -4.67 -4.63 -13.95
C GLN A 284 -5.71 -5.71 -13.63
N ALA A 285 -6.53 -5.56 -12.57
CA ALA A 285 -7.60 -6.52 -12.30
C ALA A 285 -8.59 -6.58 -13.48
N ALA A 286 -8.91 -7.83 -13.89
CA ALA A 286 -9.83 -8.09 -15.00
C ALA A 286 -11.31 -7.90 -14.63
N SER A 287 -11.61 -7.57 -13.38
CA SER A 287 -12.98 -7.26 -12.95
C SER A 287 -13.54 -6.06 -13.72
N GLU A 288 -14.75 -6.20 -14.25
CA GLU A 288 -15.51 -5.09 -14.85
C GLU A 288 -16.16 -4.22 -13.76
N GLU A 289 -16.33 -4.77 -12.56
CA GLU A 289 -16.97 -4.19 -11.38
C GLU A 289 -15.90 -3.71 -10.40
N LYS A 290 -15.28 -2.56 -10.67
CA LYS A 290 -14.17 -2.05 -9.86
C LYS A 290 -14.27 -0.56 -9.57
N TRP A 291 -14.01 -0.22 -8.31
CA TRP A 291 -13.99 1.14 -7.78
C TRP A 291 -12.65 1.42 -7.11
N LEU A 292 -12.22 2.66 -7.19
CA LEU A 292 -10.99 3.17 -6.58
C LEU A 292 -11.32 4.37 -5.70
N TYR A 293 -10.98 4.26 -4.42
CA TYR A 293 -11.01 5.38 -3.47
C TYR A 293 -9.57 5.76 -3.11
N VAL A 294 -9.21 7.05 -3.25
CA VAL A 294 -7.85 7.52 -3.01
C VAL A 294 -7.85 8.69 -2.03
N HIS A 295 -7.05 8.60 -1.00
CA HIS A 295 -6.90 9.65 0.02
C HIS A 295 -5.43 10.02 0.28
N GLY A 296 -5.20 11.15 0.97
CA GLY A 296 -3.89 11.60 1.43
C GLY A 296 -3.78 11.59 2.96
N ARG A 297 -4.39 10.59 3.61
CA ARG A 297 -4.46 10.43 5.06
C ARG A 297 -3.62 9.25 5.50
N LYS A 298 -3.50 9.05 6.82
CA LYS A 298 -2.94 7.79 7.36
C LYS A 298 -3.91 6.63 7.10
N GLU A 299 -3.38 5.45 6.81
CA GLU A 299 -4.15 4.30 6.35
C GLU A 299 -5.23 3.85 7.34
N TRP A 300 -4.88 3.68 8.61
CA TRP A 300 -5.81 3.18 9.65
C TRP A 300 -6.87 4.21 10.03
N GLU A 301 -6.51 5.51 10.08
CA GLU A 301 -7.46 6.59 10.28
C GLU A 301 -8.53 6.57 9.19
N SER A 302 -8.10 6.44 7.94
CA SER A 302 -8.98 6.37 6.79
C SER A 302 -9.85 5.12 6.81
N TYR A 303 -9.26 3.95 7.07
CA TYR A 303 -9.96 2.66 7.05
C TYR A 303 -11.12 2.60 8.06
N TYR A 304 -10.88 3.04 9.30
CA TYR A 304 -11.86 3.01 10.37
C TYR A 304 -12.71 4.28 10.49
N ALA A 305 -12.51 5.27 9.63
CA ALA A 305 -13.35 6.45 9.59
C ALA A 305 -14.80 6.06 9.30
N ARG A 306 -15.76 6.66 10.04
CA ARG A 306 -17.18 6.29 9.93
C ARG A 306 -17.71 6.35 8.50
N GLU A 307 -17.34 7.38 7.76
CA GLU A 307 -17.73 7.55 6.35
C GLU A 307 -17.21 6.42 5.46
N ASN A 308 -16.01 5.93 5.73
CA ASN A 308 -15.40 4.84 4.96
C ASN A 308 -15.93 3.46 5.40
N LEU A 309 -16.26 3.28 6.67
CA LEU A 309 -16.99 2.08 7.12
C LEU A 309 -18.37 1.98 6.47
N GLU A 310 -19.10 3.10 6.34
CA GLU A 310 -20.40 3.13 5.65
C GLU A 310 -20.24 2.89 4.13
N ARG A 311 -19.17 3.40 3.51
CA ARG A 311 -18.84 3.12 2.11
C ARG A 311 -18.56 1.63 1.89
N GLN A 312 -17.73 1.03 2.72
CA GLN A 312 -17.43 -0.40 2.71
C GLN A 312 -18.71 -1.23 2.89
N LYS A 313 -19.54 -0.83 3.85
CA LYS A 313 -20.82 -1.49 4.11
C LYS A 313 -21.77 -1.39 2.91
N SER A 314 -21.91 -0.22 2.31
CA SER A 314 -22.77 -0.03 1.12
C SER A 314 -22.33 -0.92 -0.05
N PHE A 315 -21.03 -1.04 -0.29
CA PHE A 315 -20.47 -1.96 -1.28
C PHE A 315 -20.82 -3.42 -0.96
N PHE A 316 -20.63 -3.86 0.29
CA PHE A 316 -20.94 -5.23 0.68
C PHE A 316 -22.45 -5.51 0.78
N ASP A 317 -23.27 -4.57 1.20
CA ASP A 317 -24.73 -4.73 1.18
C ASP A 317 -25.21 -5.01 -0.23
N PHE A 318 -24.65 -4.31 -1.25
CA PHE A 318 -24.97 -4.54 -2.65
C PHE A 318 -24.56 -5.94 -3.12
N TYR A 319 -23.29 -6.37 -2.89
CA TYR A 319 -22.79 -7.62 -3.44
C TYR A 319 -23.04 -8.85 -2.57
N LEU A 320 -23.12 -8.73 -1.25
CA LEU A 320 -23.24 -9.86 -0.34
C LEU A 320 -24.66 -10.08 0.18
N LYS A 321 -25.48 -9.01 0.26
CA LYS A 321 -26.87 -9.08 0.64
C LYS A 321 -27.83 -8.92 -0.53
N GLU A 322 -27.30 -8.54 -1.72
CA GLU A 322 -28.09 -8.26 -2.93
C GLU A 322 -29.09 -7.10 -2.73
N GLU A 323 -28.74 -6.15 -1.85
CA GLU A 323 -29.55 -4.97 -1.58
C GLU A 323 -29.43 -3.95 -2.74
N ASN A 324 -30.56 -3.42 -3.19
CA ASN A 324 -30.56 -2.31 -4.14
C ASN A 324 -30.37 -0.98 -3.39
N ASN A 325 -29.11 -0.57 -3.21
CA ASN A 325 -28.72 0.60 -2.43
C ASN A 325 -27.99 1.68 -3.26
N ASP A 326 -28.24 1.73 -4.55
CA ASP A 326 -27.68 2.70 -5.51
C ASP A 326 -26.13 2.67 -5.62
N TRP A 327 -25.46 1.59 -5.16
CA TRP A 327 -23.99 1.47 -5.26
C TRP A 327 -23.48 1.68 -6.69
N LYS A 328 -24.22 1.22 -7.67
CA LYS A 328 -23.85 1.34 -9.09
C LYS A 328 -23.78 2.79 -9.60
N ASP A 329 -24.39 3.72 -8.89
CA ASP A 329 -24.32 5.15 -9.22
C ASP A 329 -23.08 5.82 -8.60
N THR A 330 -22.32 5.08 -7.77
CA THR A 330 -21.06 5.56 -7.18
C THR A 330 -20.02 5.74 -8.29
N PRO A 331 -19.34 6.90 -8.37
CA PRO A 331 -18.26 7.11 -9.32
C PRO A 331 -17.16 6.04 -9.20
N HIS A 332 -16.69 5.52 -10.33
CA HIS A 332 -15.67 4.46 -10.34
C HIS A 332 -14.35 4.88 -9.68
N VAL A 333 -14.03 6.16 -9.71
CA VAL A 333 -12.84 6.73 -9.07
C VAL A 333 -13.24 7.93 -8.23
N ILE A 334 -12.89 7.90 -6.95
CA ILE A 334 -12.98 9.04 -6.03
C ILE A 334 -11.57 9.28 -5.48
N TYR A 335 -11.06 10.50 -5.59
CA TYR A 335 -9.70 10.83 -5.22
C TYR A 335 -9.58 12.18 -4.55
N GLU A 336 -8.69 12.30 -3.55
CA GLU A 336 -8.38 13.56 -2.87
C GLU A 336 -7.27 14.30 -3.63
N VAL A 337 -7.49 15.59 -3.93
CA VAL A 337 -6.46 16.51 -4.39
C VAL A 337 -5.97 17.30 -3.18
N ARG A 338 -4.74 17.03 -2.72
CA ARG A 338 -4.16 17.64 -1.52
C ARG A 338 -3.71 19.06 -1.79
N ASP A 339 -4.05 19.99 -0.91
CA ASP A 339 -3.55 21.38 -0.93
C ASP A 339 -2.44 21.60 0.11
N GLN A 340 -2.71 21.19 1.33
CA GLN A 340 -1.81 21.32 2.49
C GLN A 340 -1.93 20.06 3.35
N PHE A 341 -1.12 20.00 4.41
CA PHE A 341 -1.18 18.94 5.40
C PHE A 341 -2.63 18.73 5.90
N TYR A 342 -3.16 17.53 5.72
CA TYR A 342 -4.55 17.14 6.07
C TYR A 342 -5.65 18.02 5.46
N LYS A 343 -5.36 18.74 4.37
CA LYS A 343 -6.35 19.52 3.61
C LYS A 343 -6.32 19.12 2.15
N GLY A 344 -7.46 18.77 1.62
CA GLY A 344 -7.67 18.44 0.24
C GLY A 344 -9.14 18.47 -0.13
N GLU A 345 -9.42 18.35 -1.41
CA GLU A 345 -10.76 18.25 -1.97
C GLU A 345 -10.93 16.90 -2.64
N PHE A 346 -12.04 16.20 -2.33
CA PHE A 346 -12.39 14.97 -3.01
C PHE A 346 -13.08 15.26 -4.32
N LYS A 347 -12.63 14.59 -5.38
CA LYS A 347 -13.16 14.67 -6.74
C LYS A 347 -13.50 13.29 -7.27
N SER A 348 -14.19 13.21 -8.38
CA SER A 348 -14.55 11.96 -9.02
C SER A 348 -14.14 11.91 -10.48
N ALA A 349 -13.90 10.69 -10.97
CA ALA A 349 -13.60 10.41 -12.37
C ALA A 349 -14.16 9.04 -12.78
N SER A 350 -14.19 8.78 -14.08
CA SER A 350 -14.65 7.50 -14.62
C SER A 350 -13.57 6.42 -14.65
N ALA A 351 -12.29 6.80 -14.61
CA ALA A 351 -11.15 5.87 -14.70
C ALA A 351 -9.89 6.44 -14.06
N PHE A 352 -8.89 5.57 -13.81
CA PHE A 352 -7.53 5.94 -13.45
C PHE A 352 -6.54 5.11 -14.32
N PRO A 353 -5.52 5.72 -14.95
CA PRO A 353 -5.18 7.15 -14.93
C PRO A 353 -6.35 8.05 -15.37
N LEU A 354 -6.39 9.28 -14.87
CA LEU A 354 -7.51 10.19 -15.15
C LEU A 354 -7.61 10.49 -16.64
N PRO A 355 -8.79 10.36 -17.27
CA PRO A 355 -8.95 10.53 -18.72
C PRO A 355 -8.65 11.95 -19.23
N ASN A 356 -8.75 12.95 -18.35
CA ASN A 356 -8.47 14.36 -18.65
C ASN A 356 -7.08 14.82 -18.18
N ALA A 357 -6.18 13.92 -17.79
CA ALA A 357 -4.81 14.26 -17.48
C ALA A 357 -3.99 14.47 -18.75
N GLU A 358 -3.34 15.62 -18.85
CA GLU A 358 -2.40 15.97 -19.93
C GLU A 358 -0.95 15.83 -19.41
N TYR A 359 -0.18 14.95 -20.05
CA TYR A 359 1.22 14.71 -19.68
C TYR A 359 2.12 15.75 -20.34
N THR A 360 2.61 16.68 -19.55
CA THR A 360 3.37 17.84 -19.99
C THR A 360 4.84 17.71 -19.60
N PRO A 361 5.80 17.80 -20.56
CA PRO A 361 7.22 17.80 -20.25
C PRO A 361 7.67 19.17 -19.74
N LEU A 362 8.47 19.15 -18.67
CA LEU A 362 9.23 20.29 -18.16
C LEU A 362 10.72 19.96 -18.26
N TYR A 363 11.45 20.67 -19.11
CA TYR A 363 12.87 20.42 -19.39
C TYR A 363 13.78 21.03 -18.30
N LEU A 364 14.69 20.21 -17.78
CA LEU A 364 15.66 20.61 -16.78
C LEU A 364 16.74 21.52 -17.39
N ASN A 365 17.09 22.58 -16.68
CA ASN A 365 18.18 23.48 -17.02
C ASN A 365 19.19 23.57 -15.87
N ALA A 366 20.33 22.90 -16.01
CA ALA A 366 21.40 22.89 -15.01
C ALA A 366 22.18 24.22 -14.91
N GLU A 367 21.99 25.15 -15.85
CA GLU A 367 22.63 26.49 -15.78
C GLU A 367 22.05 27.33 -14.65
N ASN A 368 20.73 27.27 -14.47
CA ASN A 368 20.01 28.12 -13.52
C ASN A 368 19.07 27.37 -12.57
N HIS A 369 19.13 26.04 -12.61
CA HIS A 369 18.33 25.16 -11.74
C HIS A 369 16.81 25.35 -11.90
N THR A 370 16.34 25.53 -13.15
CA THR A 370 14.92 25.68 -13.46
C THR A 370 14.36 24.52 -14.29
N LEU A 371 13.04 24.41 -14.28
CA LEU A 371 12.24 23.57 -15.17
C LEU A 371 11.51 24.47 -16.18
N ASN A 372 11.51 24.09 -17.46
CA ASN A 372 11.00 24.94 -18.54
C ASN A 372 10.12 24.15 -19.52
N HIS A 373 9.11 24.80 -20.09
CA HIS A 373 8.30 24.18 -21.16
C HIS A 373 9.06 24.02 -22.47
N ALA A 374 9.99 24.92 -22.74
CA ALA A 374 10.82 24.87 -23.94
C ALA A 374 12.09 24.05 -23.72
N LYS A 375 12.52 23.30 -24.75
CA LYS A 375 13.80 22.60 -24.74
C LYS A 375 14.96 23.58 -24.58
N ILE A 376 15.96 23.20 -23.79
CA ILE A 376 17.17 23.97 -23.56
C ILE A 376 18.15 23.67 -24.68
N SER A 377 18.63 24.73 -25.39
CA SER A 377 19.47 24.57 -26.57
C SER A 377 20.92 24.26 -26.26
N SER A 378 21.46 24.80 -25.16
CA SER A 378 22.85 24.59 -24.72
C SER A 378 22.93 23.48 -23.68
N SER A 379 24.00 22.67 -23.77
CA SER A 379 24.21 21.59 -22.80
C SER A 379 24.89 22.13 -21.55
N HIS A 380 24.35 21.75 -20.41
CA HIS A 380 24.87 22.06 -19.07
C HIS A 380 24.92 20.80 -18.22
N VAL A 381 25.71 20.83 -17.14
CA VAL A 381 25.84 19.73 -16.22
C VAL A 381 25.69 20.24 -14.79
N ALA A 382 24.89 19.55 -14.01
CA ALA A 382 24.84 19.68 -12.56
C ALA A 382 25.45 18.43 -11.92
N GLN A 383 26.03 18.57 -10.74
CA GLN A 383 26.70 17.46 -10.07
C GLN A 383 26.55 17.56 -8.55
N TYR A 384 26.61 16.41 -7.88
CA TYR A 384 26.64 16.30 -6.43
C TYR A 384 27.50 15.12 -6.00
N ASP A 385 28.06 15.18 -4.78
CA ASP A 385 28.72 14.05 -4.17
C ASP A 385 27.66 13.07 -3.65
N SER A 386 27.62 11.86 -4.19
CA SER A 386 26.60 10.88 -3.92
C SER A 386 26.68 10.27 -2.50
N GLU A 387 27.85 10.38 -1.84
CA GLU A 387 28.09 9.90 -0.49
C GLU A 387 27.78 10.98 0.57
N ASP A 388 27.69 12.26 0.16
CA ASP A 388 27.32 13.36 1.06
C ASP A 388 25.78 13.50 1.13
N LYS A 389 25.20 13.05 2.22
CA LYS A 389 23.74 13.11 2.46
C LYS A 389 23.16 14.54 2.48
N GLN A 390 24.00 15.57 2.53
CA GLN A 390 23.56 16.97 2.51
C GLN A 390 23.57 17.58 1.11
N GLN A 391 24.23 16.93 0.14
CA GLN A 391 24.27 17.40 -1.24
C GLN A 391 23.13 16.82 -2.07
N ASP A 392 22.58 17.66 -2.91
CA ASP A 392 21.58 17.31 -3.91
C ASP A 392 21.71 18.23 -5.13
N VAL A 393 20.95 17.89 -6.17
CA VAL A 393 20.65 18.78 -7.28
C VAL A 393 19.15 18.95 -7.37
N SER A 394 18.69 20.21 -7.41
CA SER A 394 17.26 20.50 -7.54
C SER A 394 16.95 21.44 -8.69
N PHE A 395 15.71 21.34 -9.22
CA PHE A 395 15.19 22.17 -10.29
C PHE A 395 13.78 22.63 -9.94
N LYS A 396 13.45 23.90 -10.25
CA LYS A 396 12.22 24.54 -9.80
C LYS A 396 11.33 25.02 -10.96
N TYR A 397 10.04 24.87 -10.78
CA TYR A 397 9.01 25.43 -11.65
C TYR A 397 7.95 26.13 -10.80
N THR A 398 7.73 27.43 -11.03
CA THR A 398 6.68 28.19 -10.34
C THR A 398 5.44 28.28 -11.23
N PHE A 399 4.29 27.87 -10.71
CA PHE A 399 3.03 27.88 -11.44
C PHE A 399 2.46 29.28 -11.59
N ASP A 400 2.03 29.64 -12.78
CA ASP A 400 1.40 30.93 -13.11
C ASP A 400 -0.14 30.93 -12.89
N LYS A 401 -0.72 29.76 -12.67
CA LYS A 401 -2.13 29.52 -12.35
C LYS A 401 -2.28 28.33 -11.43
N ASP A 402 -3.42 28.22 -10.78
CA ASP A 402 -3.77 27.03 -9.99
C ASP A 402 -3.76 25.80 -10.91
N THR A 403 -3.00 24.77 -10.53
CA THR A 403 -2.75 23.59 -11.35
C THR A 403 -2.81 22.32 -10.49
N GLU A 404 -3.62 21.38 -10.89
CA GLU A 404 -3.69 20.06 -10.24
C GLU A 404 -2.82 19.06 -10.97
N LEU A 405 -1.99 18.36 -10.21
CA LEU A 405 -1.19 17.24 -10.69
C LEU A 405 -1.74 15.96 -10.07
N VAL A 406 -2.29 15.05 -10.88
CA VAL A 406 -2.88 13.80 -10.39
C VAL A 406 -2.46 12.62 -11.25
N GLY A 407 -1.68 11.72 -10.67
CA GLY A 407 -1.16 10.52 -11.33
C GLY A 407 0.34 10.32 -11.10
N ASN A 408 0.90 9.38 -11.86
CA ASN A 408 2.33 9.13 -11.91
C ASN A 408 3.06 10.29 -12.62
N MET A 409 4.31 10.51 -12.22
CA MET A 409 5.24 11.39 -12.95
C MET A 409 6.45 10.57 -13.41
N ASN A 410 7.11 11.02 -14.49
CA ASN A 410 8.31 10.37 -15.01
C ASN A 410 9.46 11.37 -15.06
N LEU A 411 10.55 11.06 -14.35
CA LEU A 411 11.76 11.87 -14.38
C LEU A 411 12.77 11.19 -15.29
N LYS A 412 12.94 11.75 -16.50
CA LYS A 412 13.96 11.32 -17.44
C LYS A 412 15.23 12.14 -17.24
N LEU A 413 16.35 11.46 -17.03
CA LEU A 413 17.67 12.08 -16.84
C LEU A 413 18.69 11.46 -17.77
N TRP A 414 19.72 12.25 -18.10
CA TRP A 414 20.98 11.77 -18.63
C TRP A 414 22.03 11.85 -17.53
N VAL A 415 22.63 10.72 -17.18
CA VAL A 415 23.48 10.61 -16.00
C VAL A 415 24.80 9.91 -16.30
N SER A 416 25.82 10.20 -15.51
CA SER A 416 27.06 9.45 -15.44
C SER A 416 27.69 9.53 -14.06
N THR A 417 28.62 8.60 -13.79
CA THR A 417 29.53 8.65 -12.63
C THR A 417 30.96 8.36 -13.09
N LYS A 418 31.97 8.79 -12.32
CA LYS A 418 33.38 8.57 -12.62
C LYS A 418 34.01 7.48 -11.75
N ASP A 419 33.51 7.31 -10.54
CA ASP A 419 34.17 6.56 -9.49
C ASP A 419 33.53 5.20 -9.22
N SER A 420 32.47 4.87 -9.96
CA SER A 420 31.73 3.62 -9.87
C SER A 420 31.27 3.15 -11.25
N ASP A 421 30.91 1.88 -11.36
CA ASP A 421 30.24 1.30 -12.54
C ASP A 421 28.71 1.28 -12.41
N ASP A 422 28.17 1.90 -11.33
CA ASP A 422 26.75 2.00 -11.07
C ASP A 422 26.41 3.24 -10.23
N MET A 423 25.10 3.57 -10.14
CA MET A 423 24.58 4.72 -9.41
C MET A 423 23.22 4.34 -8.80
N ASP A 424 22.97 4.74 -7.55
CA ASP A 424 21.64 4.74 -6.96
C ASP A 424 21.12 6.18 -6.91
N LEU A 425 20.00 6.43 -7.59
CA LEU A 425 19.36 7.72 -7.70
C LEU A 425 18.09 7.75 -6.84
N PHE A 426 17.97 8.78 -6.01
CA PHE A 426 16.81 9.08 -5.19
C PHE A 426 16.19 10.36 -5.72
N ALA A 427 14.94 10.31 -6.11
CA ALA A 427 14.23 11.46 -6.67
C ALA A 427 12.99 11.78 -5.84
N GLY A 428 12.67 13.06 -5.70
CA GLY A 428 11.50 13.52 -5.00
C GLY A 428 10.90 14.79 -5.56
N ILE A 429 9.59 14.93 -5.45
CA ILE A 429 8.87 16.16 -5.79
C ILE A 429 8.43 16.83 -4.49
N LYS A 430 8.84 18.07 -4.31
CA LYS A 430 8.43 18.93 -3.21
C LYS A 430 7.46 20.00 -3.69
N LYS A 431 6.57 20.41 -2.81
CA LYS A 431 5.75 21.61 -2.98
C LYS A 431 6.29 22.71 -2.08
N LEU A 432 6.57 23.88 -2.66
CA LEU A 432 6.95 25.08 -1.90
C LEU A 432 5.82 26.10 -2.00
N ASP A 433 5.49 26.73 -0.86
CA ASP A 433 4.53 27.83 -0.80
C ASP A 433 5.08 29.09 -1.50
N ARG A 434 4.28 30.15 -1.60
CA ARG A 434 4.68 31.43 -2.22
C ARG A 434 5.85 32.12 -1.53
N ARG A 435 6.21 31.68 -0.31
CA ARG A 435 7.34 32.22 0.48
C ARG A 435 8.58 31.34 0.35
N GLY A 436 8.46 30.20 -0.35
CA GLY A 436 9.53 29.22 -0.51
C GLY A 436 9.64 28.21 0.64
N ASN A 437 8.64 28.14 1.55
CA ASN A 437 8.62 27.11 2.58
C ASN A 437 8.06 25.80 2.02
N GLU A 438 8.62 24.68 2.43
CA GLU A 438 8.13 23.36 2.06
C GLU A 438 6.74 23.10 2.66
N VAL A 439 5.82 22.61 1.81
CA VAL A 439 4.50 22.14 2.21
C VAL A 439 4.56 20.62 2.30
N ASN A 440 4.52 20.13 3.53
CA ASN A 440 4.58 18.69 3.82
C ASN A 440 3.21 18.05 3.80
N PHE A 441 3.20 16.72 3.62
CA PHE A 441 2.00 15.87 3.64
C PHE A 441 2.20 14.71 4.61
N PRO A 442 1.13 14.06 5.08
CA PRO A 442 1.24 12.79 5.76
C PRO A 442 1.97 11.80 4.86
N ASP A 443 2.89 11.04 5.42
CA ASP A 443 3.61 9.99 4.73
C ASP A 443 3.53 8.69 5.54
N PHE A 444 4.20 7.67 5.06
CA PHE A 444 4.21 6.35 5.63
C PHE A 444 4.40 6.34 7.15
N ASN A 445 3.51 5.62 7.85
CA ASN A 445 3.55 5.43 9.31
C ASN A 445 3.70 6.74 10.12
N HIS A 446 4.87 6.96 10.72
CA HIS A 446 5.14 8.05 11.67
C HIS A 446 5.66 9.33 11.01
N ILE A 447 5.64 9.42 9.69
CA ILE A 447 6.25 10.53 8.98
C ILE A 447 5.21 11.59 8.69
N GLU A 448 5.49 12.80 9.14
CA GLU A 448 4.63 13.98 9.02
C GLU A 448 5.20 15.02 8.03
N ASN A 449 6.38 14.75 7.47
CA ASN A 449 7.09 15.62 6.54
C ASN A 449 7.26 14.98 5.16
N GLY A 450 6.27 14.19 4.73
CA GLY A 450 6.22 13.59 3.42
C GLY A 450 6.14 14.60 2.30
N GLN A 451 6.71 14.26 1.17
CA GLN A 451 6.72 15.07 -0.04
C GLN A 451 5.55 14.73 -0.98
N VAL A 452 5.47 15.41 -2.12
CA VAL A 452 4.43 15.19 -3.12
C VAL A 452 4.53 13.80 -3.72
N ALA A 453 5.72 13.43 -4.21
CA ALA A 453 6.01 12.14 -4.81
C ALA A 453 7.47 11.76 -4.61
N THR A 454 7.75 10.46 -4.63
CA THR A 454 9.10 9.91 -4.50
C THR A 454 9.34 8.83 -5.56
N GLY A 455 10.61 8.57 -5.87
CA GLY A 455 11.03 7.52 -6.80
C GLY A 455 12.50 7.17 -6.61
N TRP A 456 12.87 5.99 -7.06
CA TRP A 456 14.20 5.40 -6.91
C TRP A 456 14.63 4.70 -8.19
N LEU A 457 15.93 4.68 -8.45
CA LEU A 457 16.47 3.84 -9.51
C LEU A 457 17.95 3.54 -9.27
N ARG A 458 18.32 2.26 -9.28
CA ARG A 458 19.66 1.79 -9.55
C ARG A 458 19.90 1.84 -11.05
N VAL A 459 20.89 2.59 -11.51
CA VAL A 459 21.09 2.88 -12.94
C VAL A 459 21.38 1.62 -13.77
N SER A 460 22.03 0.61 -13.19
CA SER A 460 22.18 -0.69 -13.85
C SER A 460 20.85 -1.40 -14.14
N HIS A 461 19.77 -1.05 -13.44
CA HIS A 461 18.42 -1.60 -13.62
C HIS A 461 17.56 -0.77 -14.60
N ARG A 462 18.16 0.13 -15.40
CA ARG A 462 17.45 1.07 -16.29
C ARG A 462 16.69 0.43 -17.46
N GLU A 463 16.81 -0.88 -17.68
CA GLU A 463 16.12 -1.53 -18.78
C GLU A 463 14.60 -1.51 -18.58
N LEU A 464 13.89 -0.94 -19.57
CA LEU A 464 12.44 -0.83 -19.56
C LEU A 464 11.77 -2.00 -20.28
N ASP A 465 10.64 -2.43 -19.72
CA ASP A 465 9.64 -3.22 -20.43
C ASP A 465 8.79 -2.26 -21.26
N GLN A 466 9.02 -2.24 -22.57
CA GLN A 466 8.37 -1.29 -23.49
C GLN A 466 6.86 -1.55 -23.64
N GLU A 467 6.39 -2.78 -23.39
CA GLU A 467 4.97 -3.12 -23.51
C GLU A 467 4.18 -2.63 -22.28
N LYS A 468 4.82 -2.61 -21.11
CA LYS A 468 4.20 -2.17 -19.85
C LYS A 468 4.43 -0.69 -19.54
N SER A 469 5.45 -0.09 -20.14
CA SER A 469 5.78 1.31 -19.91
C SER A 469 4.77 2.26 -20.56
N SER A 470 4.54 3.39 -19.91
CA SER A 470 3.79 4.52 -20.46
C SER A 470 4.60 5.80 -20.36
N ILE A 471 4.11 6.89 -20.93
CA ILE A 471 4.77 8.20 -20.85
C ILE A 471 5.03 8.66 -19.41
N ALA A 472 4.14 8.31 -18.48
CA ALA A 472 4.20 8.73 -17.07
C ALA A 472 4.72 7.64 -16.13
N GLN A 473 4.75 6.40 -16.57
CA GLN A 473 5.14 5.28 -15.74
C GLN A 473 6.12 4.37 -16.50
N PRO A 474 7.43 4.61 -16.35
CA PRO A 474 8.44 3.68 -16.85
C PRO A 474 8.38 2.38 -16.03
N TRP A 475 8.32 1.25 -16.72
CA TRP A 475 8.29 -0.07 -16.09
C TRP A 475 9.64 -0.76 -16.28
N HIS A 476 10.43 -0.85 -15.21
CA HIS A 476 11.72 -1.51 -15.23
C HIS A 476 11.59 -3.02 -15.15
N LYS A 477 12.39 -3.75 -15.94
CA LYS A 477 12.41 -5.22 -15.91
C LYS A 477 13.04 -5.76 -14.63
N HIS A 478 14.14 -5.16 -14.19
CA HIS A 478 14.98 -5.61 -13.08
C HIS A 478 15.54 -7.04 -13.23
N GLU A 479 15.60 -7.56 -14.44
CA GLU A 479 16.05 -8.93 -14.71
C GLU A 479 17.55 -9.02 -15.01
N THR A 480 18.18 -7.89 -15.34
CA THR A 480 19.60 -7.80 -15.70
C THR A 480 20.21 -6.51 -15.17
N GLU A 481 21.53 -6.54 -14.91
CA GLU A 481 22.30 -5.34 -14.58
C GLU A 481 23.05 -4.83 -15.83
N LEU A 482 22.77 -3.59 -16.20
CA LEU A 482 23.48 -2.87 -17.27
C LEU A 482 24.49 -1.89 -16.65
N LYS A 483 25.62 -2.42 -16.18
CA LYS A 483 26.68 -1.62 -15.54
C LYS A 483 27.21 -0.54 -16.50
N LEU A 484 27.69 0.56 -15.94
CA LEU A 484 28.26 1.69 -16.68
C LEU A 484 29.73 1.44 -17.01
N SER A 485 30.13 1.83 -18.22
CA SER A 485 31.56 2.02 -18.55
C SER A 485 32.04 3.36 -18.01
N GLN A 486 33.35 3.51 -17.89
CA GLN A 486 33.95 4.79 -17.43
C GLN A 486 33.48 5.97 -18.32
N ASP A 487 33.03 7.05 -17.69
CA ASP A 487 32.52 8.26 -18.32
C ASP A 487 31.33 8.05 -19.28
N GLU A 488 30.67 6.90 -19.23
CA GLU A 488 29.48 6.62 -20.05
C GLU A 488 28.29 7.46 -19.57
N ILE A 489 27.70 8.21 -20.50
CA ILE A 489 26.47 8.99 -20.23
C ILE A 489 25.28 8.21 -20.77
N VAL A 490 24.36 7.81 -19.88
CA VAL A 490 23.19 7.03 -20.24
C VAL A 490 21.89 7.76 -19.91
N PRO A 491 20.82 7.53 -20.71
CA PRO A 491 19.48 7.96 -20.33
C PRO A 491 18.89 6.99 -19.31
N VAL A 492 18.16 7.54 -18.33
CA VAL A 492 17.37 6.79 -17.36
C VAL A 492 16.00 7.44 -17.22
N GLU A 493 15.01 6.64 -16.86
CA GLU A 493 13.68 7.11 -16.53
C GLU A 493 13.33 6.60 -15.13
N ILE A 494 12.93 7.50 -14.24
CA ILE A 494 12.59 7.17 -12.84
C ILE A 494 11.09 7.30 -12.67
N GLU A 495 10.42 6.18 -12.29
CA GLU A 495 9.03 6.23 -11.86
C GLU A 495 8.93 7.06 -10.59
N LEU A 496 8.21 8.17 -10.65
CA LEU A 496 7.75 8.90 -9.47
C LEU A 496 6.34 8.44 -9.16
N LEU A 497 6.16 7.94 -7.95
CA LEU A 497 4.92 7.30 -7.51
C LEU A 497 3.71 8.24 -7.62
N PRO A 498 2.51 7.73 -7.89
CA PRO A 498 1.35 8.56 -8.13
C PRO A 498 0.98 9.41 -6.93
N SER A 499 0.55 10.63 -7.22
CA SER A 499 0.17 11.66 -6.25
C SER A 499 -1.05 12.45 -6.76
N GLY A 500 -1.76 13.11 -5.85
CA GLY A 500 -2.82 14.07 -6.13
C GLY A 500 -2.55 15.35 -5.36
N THR A 501 -2.12 16.43 -6.04
CA THR A 501 -1.68 17.67 -5.36
C THR A 501 -2.03 18.91 -6.17
N LEU A 502 -2.64 19.89 -5.52
CA LEU A 502 -2.88 21.24 -6.06
C LEU A 502 -1.64 22.12 -5.84
N PHE A 503 -1.15 22.74 -6.89
CA PHE A 503 -0.21 23.84 -6.84
C PHE A 503 -0.95 25.13 -7.19
N LYS A 504 -1.07 26.06 -6.25
CA LYS A 504 -1.70 27.35 -6.49
C LYS A 504 -0.78 28.29 -7.25
N GLN A 505 -1.36 29.29 -7.91
CA GLN A 505 -0.59 30.35 -8.55
C GLN A 505 0.49 30.92 -7.62
N GLY A 506 1.74 30.93 -8.06
CA GLY A 506 2.89 31.39 -7.30
C GLY A 506 3.51 30.33 -6.36
N GLU A 507 2.93 29.14 -6.25
CA GLU A 507 3.59 28.01 -5.58
C GLU A 507 4.54 27.31 -6.54
N THR A 508 5.54 26.62 -5.99
CA THR A 508 6.64 26.05 -6.77
C THR A 508 6.70 24.54 -6.58
N LEU A 509 6.83 23.83 -7.69
CA LEU A 509 7.27 22.44 -7.75
C LEU A 509 8.81 22.44 -7.77
N GLU A 510 9.41 21.66 -6.88
CA GLU A 510 10.84 21.41 -6.87
C GLU A 510 11.08 19.90 -7.03
N VAL A 511 11.81 19.51 -8.09
CA VAL A 511 12.35 18.17 -8.23
C VAL A 511 13.75 18.13 -7.62
N VAL A 512 13.98 17.15 -6.75
CA VAL A 512 15.26 16.94 -6.05
C VAL A 512 15.83 15.59 -6.47
N VAL A 513 17.13 15.52 -6.77
CA VAL A 513 17.86 14.27 -7.05
C VAL A 513 19.10 14.23 -6.18
N LYS A 514 19.31 13.11 -5.49
CA LYS A 514 20.47 12.91 -4.61
C LYS A 514 20.87 11.43 -4.50
N GLY A 515 21.92 11.13 -3.73
CA GLY A 515 22.45 9.78 -3.52
C GLY A 515 21.88 9.05 -2.29
N SER A 516 20.87 9.62 -1.64
CA SER A 516 20.26 9.05 -0.42
C SER A 516 18.82 9.48 -0.30
N GLU A 517 18.07 8.94 0.67
CA GLU A 517 16.67 9.32 0.91
C GLU A 517 16.48 10.83 1.00
N ILE A 518 15.42 11.32 0.33
CA ILE A 518 15.06 12.74 0.30
C ILE A 518 14.53 13.18 1.66
N VAL A 519 13.63 12.41 2.25
CA VAL A 519 13.07 12.65 3.57
C VAL A 519 13.80 11.79 4.59
N ILE A 520 14.54 12.43 5.47
CA ILE A 520 15.13 11.77 6.63
C ILE A 520 14.05 11.83 7.73
N GLY A 521 13.35 10.72 7.92
CA GLY A 521 12.33 10.63 8.96
C GLY A 521 12.93 10.87 10.35
N ASN A 522 12.18 11.51 11.25
CA ASN A 522 12.48 11.49 12.68
C ASN A 522 12.12 10.08 13.19
N SER A 523 12.98 9.10 12.91
CA SER A 523 12.81 7.77 13.43
C SER A 523 12.89 7.80 14.95
N THR A 524 11.85 7.33 15.62
CA THR A 524 11.94 7.01 17.04
C THR A 524 13.12 6.03 17.21
N PRO A 525 14.12 6.31 18.05
CA PRO A 525 15.26 5.42 18.22
C PRO A 525 14.80 3.98 18.45
N GLY A 526 15.25 3.06 17.61
CA GLY A 526 14.92 1.63 17.69
C GLY A 526 13.68 1.17 16.91
N MET A 527 12.96 2.05 16.21
CA MET A 527 11.85 1.69 15.31
C MET A 527 12.17 2.12 13.87
N LYS A 528 12.72 1.21 13.08
CA LYS A 528 12.87 1.37 11.63
C LYS A 528 11.55 1.02 10.94
N THR A 529 10.57 1.88 11.06
CA THR A 529 9.21 1.63 10.54
C THR A 529 8.99 2.18 9.14
N ARG A 530 10.04 2.68 8.50
CA ARG A 530 10.03 3.28 7.17
C ARG A 530 10.93 2.48 6.24
N TYR A 531 10.67 2.53 4.91
CA TYR A 531 11.64 2.17 3.91
C TYR A 531 12.93 2.99 4.10
N GLU A 532 14.09 2.36 4.02
CA GLU A 532 15.41 2.95 4.08
C GLU A 532 16.32 2.20 3.12
N HIS A 533 17.28 2.88 2.52
CA HIS A 533 18.25 2.29 1.61
C HIS A 533 19.67 2.67 2.06
N GLU A 534 20.18 1.90 3.01
CA GLU A 534 21.54 2.13 3.55
C GLU A 534 22.63 1.40 2.73
N GLU A 535 22.24 0.40 1.92
CA GLU A 535 23.14 -0.41 1.10
C GLU A 535 23.13 0.10 -0.36
N THR A 536 23.62 1.34 -0.55
CA THR A 536 23.77 1.92 -1.87
C THR A 536 25.09 1.49 -2.53
N VAL A 537 25.12 1.57 -3.88
CA VAL A 537 26.35 1.40 -4.68
C VAL A 537 27.04 2.75 -4.98
N ASN A 538 26.58 3.81 -4.35
CA ASN A 538 27.02 5.17 -4.60
C ASN A 538 28.47 5.41 -4.18
N LYS A 539 29.23 6.06 -5.07
CA LYS A 539 30.61 6.45 -4.85
C LYS A 539 30.95 7.68 -5.67
N GLY A 540 31.49 8.70 -4.99
CA GLY A 540 31.97 9.93 -5.60
C GLY A 540 30.91 10.76 -6.30
N MET A 541 31.29 11.46 -7.36
CA MET A 541 30.46 12.44 -8.01
C MET A 541 29.47 11.84 -9.00
N HIS A 542 28.18 12.16 -8.84
CA HIS A 542 27.13 11.94 -9.82
C HIS A 542 26.90 13.19 -10.66
N MET A 543 26.72 13.01 -11.97
CA MET A 543 26.49 14.09 -12.92
C MET A 543 25.14 13.93 -13.62
N ILE A 544 24.41 15.04 -13.74
CA ILE A 544 23.15 15.16 -14.47
C ILE A 544 23.35 16.13 -15.63
N TYR A 545 23.16 15.64 -16.84
CA TYR A 545 23.30 16.42 -18.07
C TYR A 545 21.96 16.94 -18.54
N THR A 546 21.91 18.20 -18.95
CA THR A 546 20.69 18.87 -19.43
C THR A 546 20.96 19.66 -20.68
N GLY A 547 19.94 19.83 -21.52
CA GLY A 547 20.00 20.67 -22.73
C GLY A 547 20.82 20.10 -23.89
N GLY A 548 20.75 20.74 -25.05
CA GLY A 548 21.34 20.23 -26.27
C GLY A 548 20.80 18.86 -26.66
N LYS A 549 21.69 17.87 -26.73
CA LYS A 549 21.29 16.46 -26.98
C LYS A 549 20.77 15.71 -25.75
N TYR A 550 20.89 16.30 -24.57
CA TYR A 550 20.47 15.69 -23.30
C TYR A 550 19.13 16.27 -22.89
N ASP A 551 18.04 15.63 -23.30
CA ASP A 551 16.65 16.05 -23.09
C ASP A 551 16.10 15.65 -21.73
N SER A 552 16.90 15.87 -20.67
CA SER A 552 16.45 15.62 -19.28
C SER A 552 15.19 16.43 -18.97
N GLN A 553 14.13 15.77 -18.50
CA GLN A 553 12.82 16.36 -18.33
C GLN A 553 12.02 15.66 -17.23
N LEU A 554 11.14 16.41 -16.58
CA LEU A 554 10.08 15.89 -15.72
C LEU A 554 8.76 15.92 -16.49
N ILE A 555 8.09 14.79 -16.60
CA ILE A 555 6.75 14.69 -17.20
C ILE A 555 5.73 14.71 -16.07
N ILE A 556 4.83 15.72 -16.08
CA ILE A 556 3.83 15.95 -15.07
C ILE A 556 2.40 15.72 -15.59
N PRO A 557 1.49 15.12 -14.80
CA PRO A 557 0.08 14.87 -15.15
C PRO A 557 -0.79 16.07 -14.78
N ILE A 558 -0.98 17.03 -15.66
CA ILE A 558 -1.84 18.20 -15.43
C ILE A 558 -3.29 17.79 -15.66
N VAL A 559 -4.15 18.05 -14.68
CA VAL A 559 -5.60 17.84 -14.78
C VAL A 559 -6.29 19.16 -15.10
N ASN A 560 -7.03 19.19 -16.21
CA ASN A 560 -7.77 20.36 -16.70
C ASN A 560 -9.27 20.28 -16.37
#